data_4ced5fefe82db0cdc155ec78e12a3522
#
_entry.id   4ced5fefe82db0cdc155ec78e12a3522
#
_cell.length_a   1.000
_cell.length_b   1.000
_cell.length_c   1.000
_cell.angle_alpha   90.00
_cell.angle_beta   90.00
_cell.angle_gamma   90.00
#
_symmetry.space_group_name_H-M   'P 1'
#
loop_
_entity.id
_entity.type
_entity.pdbx_description
1 polymer ?
#
loop_
_entity_poly.entity_id
_entity_poly.type
_entity_poly.pdbx_seq_one_letter_code
_entity_poly.pdbx_strand_id
1 'polypeptide(L)'
;MSDDRYQLGDLLHLMARLRDPASGCPWDIEQDFSSIVPSTIEELYEVVELIEAERYAELPDELGDLLFQIVFYTQLGSERELFEFADVVHAITTKLLRRHPHVFVDGQLYGARRDGP
;
A
#
# COMPACT_ATOMS: atom_id res chain seq x y z
N MET A 1 10.75 11.73 -20.46
CA MET A 1 9.92 12.70 -19.75
C MET A 1 9.88 12.35 -18.28
N SER A 2 10.26 13.27 -17.43
CA SER A 2 10.20 13.01 -16.00
C SER A 2 8.76 13.18 -15.51
N ASP A 3 8.39 12.38 -14.56
CA ASP A 3 7.09 12.46 -13.91
C ASP A 3 7.27 13.29 -12.64
N ASP A 4 6.62 14.43 -12.58
CA ASP A 4 6.72 15.34 -11.44
C ASP A 4 5.84 14.91 -10.25
N ARG A 5 5.07 13.85 -10.42
CA ARG A 5 4.21 13.36 -9.36
C ARG A 5 5.03 12.65 -8.26
N TYR A 6 4.54 12.71 -7.05
CA TYR A 6 5.13 11.97 -5.95
C TYR A 6 5.07 10.48 -6.23
N GLN A 7 6.07 9.75 -5.73
CA GLN A 7 6.20 8.33 -5.90
C GLN A 7 6.00 7.61 -4.56
N LEU A 8 5.93 6.30 -4.60
CA LEU A 8 5.72 5.51 -3.39
C LEU A 8 6.77 5.81 -2.32
N GLY A 9 8.04 5.94 -2.72
CA GLY A 9 9.12 6.26 -1.78
C GLY A 9 8.88 7.56 -1.02
N ASP A 10 8.27 8.55 -1.68
CA ASP A 10 7.93 9.81 -1.04
C ASP A 10 6.88 9.62 0.03
N LEU A 11 5.89 8.78 -0.24
CA LEU A 11 4.83 8.48 0.72
C LEU A 11 5.39 7.74 1.95
N LEU A 12 6.28 6.79 1.73
CA LEU A 12 6.95 6.08 2.83
C LEU A 12 7.74 7.04 3.69
N HIS A 13 8.47 7.96 3.04
CA HIS A 13 9.23 8.98 3.75
C HIS A 13 8.31 9.91 4.55
N LEU A 14 7.20 10.33 3.95
CA LEU A 14 6.21 11.17 4.60
C LEU A 14 5.68 10.48 5.87
N MET A 15 5.37 9.20 5.78
CA MET A 15 4.87 8.45 6.95
C MET A 15 5.90 8.42 8.07
N ALA A 16 7.17 8.16 7.73
CA ALA A 16 8.24 8.16 8.72
C ALA A 16 8.36 9.52 9.40
N ARG A 17 8.18 10.61 8.63
CA ARG A 17 8.20 11.97 9.17
C ARG A 17 7.02 12.23 10.10
N LEU A 18 5.82 11.76 9.77
CA LEU A 18 4.65 11.92 10.63
C LEU A 18 4.83 11.19 11.96
N ARG A 19 5.55 10.08 11.95
CA ARG A 19 5.77 9.23 13.12
C ARG A 19 7.05 9.55 13.89
N ASP A 20 7.78 10.59 13.51
CA ASP A 20 9.01 10.98 14.20
C ASP A 20 8.66 11.40 15.64
N PRO A 21 9.26 10.75 16.65
CA PRO A 21 8.89 11.03 18.06
C PRO A 21 9.15 12.46 18.51
N ALA A 22 10.11 13.14 17.88
CA ALA A 22 10.51 14.49 18.28
C ALA A 22 9.77 15.58 17.51
N SER A 23 9.50 15.35 16.21
CA SER A 23 8.99 16.40 15.33
C SER A 23 7.82 15.99 14.46
N GLY A 24 7.28 14.80 14.68
CA GLY A 24 6.15 14.32 13.89
C GLY A 24 4.82 14.88 14.35
N CYS A 25 3.76 14.30 13.84
CA CYS A 25 2.41 14.70 14.20
C CYS A 25 1.99 13.99 15.51
N PRO A 26 1.69 14.74 16.58
CA PRO A 26 1.31 14.12 17.85
C PRO A 26 0.15 13.13 17.73
N TRP A 27 -0.79 13.42 16.84
CA TRP A 27 -1.93 12.57 16.58
C TRP A 27 -1.52 11.22 16.01
N ASP A 28 -0.63 11.25 15.00
CA ASP A 28 -0.17 10.03 14.35
C ASP A 28 0.81 9.24 15.21
N ILE A 29 1.60 9.92 16.04
CA ILE A 29 2.56 9.28 16.94
C ILE A 29 1.86 8.40 17.96
N GLU A 30 0.65 8.76 18.38
CA GLU A 30 -0.11 8.01 19.40
C GLU A 30 -0.77 6.74 18.86
N GLN A 31 -0.81 6.56 17.54
CA GLN A 31 -1.50 5.41 16.96
C GLN A 31 -0.70 4.12 17.09
N ASP A 32 -1.43 3.01 17.14
CA ASP A 32 -0.86 1.67 17.10
C ASP A 32 -1.67 0.81 16.13
N PHE A 33 -1.31 -0.48 16.01
CA PHE A 33 -2.02 -1.37 15.09
C PHE A 33 -3.52 -1.39 15.32
N SER A 34 -3.92 -1.52 16.56
CA SER A 34 -5.35 -1.63 16.91
C SER A 34 -6.11 -0.34 16.71
N SER A 35 -5.47 0.80 17.01
CA SER A 35 -6.15 2.09 16.98
C SER A 35 -6.53 2.54 15.57
N ILE A 36 -5.82 2.08 14.54
CA ILE A 36 -6.13 2.48 13.17
C ILE A 36 -7.04 1.49 12.43
N VAL A 37 -7.38 0.35 13.03
CA VAL A 37 -8.27 -0.63 12.40
C VAL A 37 -9.62 -0.04 12.02
N PRO A 38 -10.31 0.72 12.88
CA PRO A 38 -11.59 1.31 12.48
C PRO A 38 -11.49 2.22 11.26
N SER A 39 -10.42 3.00 11.17
CA SER A 39 -10.19 3.88 10.02
C SER A 39 -9.95 3.09 8.74
N THR A 40 -9.24 1.96 8.85
CA THR A 40 -8.99 1.10 7.69
C THR A 40 -10.31 0.55 7.13
N ILE A 41 -11.19 0.10 8.01
CA ILE A 41 -12.49 -0.41 7.60
C ILE A 41 -13.33 0.68 6.94
N GLU A 42 -13.32 1.88 7.53
CA GLU A 42 -14.05 3.01 6.99
C GLU A 42 -13.56 3.39 5.60
N GLU A 43 -12.23 3.47 5.41
CA GLU A 43 -11.66 3.81 4.10
C GLU A 43 -12.00 2.75 3.05
N LEU A 44 -12.03 1.48 3.45
CA LEU A 44 -12.42 0.42 2.53
C LEU A 44 -13.88 0.60 2.08
N TYR A 45 -14.78 0.90 3.01
CA TYR A 45 -16.19 1.13 2.66
C TYR A 45 -16.37 2.33 1.74
N GLU A 46 -15.60 3.39 1.93
CA GLU A 46 -15.67 4.56 1.06
C GLU A 46 -15.26 4.23 -0.37
N VAL A 47 -14.25 3.38 -0.54
CA VAL A 47 -13.87 2.89 -1.86
C VAL A 47 -15.02 2.10 -2.49
N VAL A 48 -15.61 1.20 -1.72
CA VAL A 48 -16.74 0.37 -2.19
C VAL A 48 -17.92 1.24 -2.61
N GLU A 49 -18.26 2.24 -1.81
CA GLU A 49 -19.37 3.16 -2.12
C GLU A 49 -19.15 3.89 -3.44
N LEU A 50 -17.94 4.36 -3.70
CA LEU A 50 -17.64 5.05 -4.95
C LEU A 50 -17.76 4.11 -6.15
N ILE A 51 -17.31 2.87 -6.00
CA ILE A 51 -17.41 1.89 -7.08
C ILE A 51 -18.88 1.56 -7.38
N GLU A 52 -19.67 1.34 -6.34
CA GLU A 52 -21.09 1.04 -6.50
C GLU A 52 -21.86 2.20 -7.12
N ALA A 53 -21.45 3.43 -6.82
CA ALA A 53 -22.05 4.63 -7.40
C ALA A 53 -21.46 5.00 -8.76
N GLU A 54 -20.49 4.25 -9.25
CA GLU A 54 -19.78 4.51 -10.52
C GLU A 54 -19.12 5.90 -10.55
N ARG A 55 -18.68 6.37 -9.39
CA ARG A 55 -18.01 7.66 -9.26
C ARG A 55 -16.50 7.50 -9.36
N TYR A 56 -16.05 6.99 -10.49
CA TYR A 56 -14.65 6.58 -10.67
C TYR A 56 -13.65 7.73 -10.65
N ALA A 57 -14.08 8.94 -10.99
CA ALA A 57 -13.18 10.09 -10.97
C ALA A 57 -12.69 10.41 -9.56
N GLU A 58 -13.44 10.01 -8.52
CA GLU A 58 -13.09 10.25 -7.13
C GLU A 58 -12.30 9.10 -6.51
N LEU A 59 -12.17 7.98 -7.23
CA LEU A 59 -11.46 6.80 -6.72
C LEU A 59 -10.00 7.05 -6.34
N PRO A 60 -9.21 7.81 -7.13
CA PRO A 60 -7.81 8.02 -6.75
C PRO A 60 -7.65 8.59 -5.35
N ASP A 61 -8.53 9.49 -4.94
CA ASP A 61 -8.50 10.10 -3.61
C ASP A 61 -8.75 9.05 -2.52
N GLU A 62 -9.83 8.27 -2.68
CA GLU A 62 -10.18 7.25 -1.70
C GLU A 62 -9.21 6.07 -1.69
N LEU A 63 -8.68 5.69 -2.86
CA LEU A 63 -7.65 4.66 -2.91
C LEU A 63 -6.37 5.13 -2.24
N GLY A 64 -6.08 6.44 -2.35
CA GLY A 64 -4.96 7.04 -1.64
C GLY A 64 -5.12 6.92 -0.13
N ASP A 65 -6.32 7.17 0.39
CA ASP A 65 -6.61 7.04 1.81
C ASP A 65 -6.43 5.59 2.28
N LEU A 66 -6.86 4.63 1.46
CA LEU A 66 -6.67 3.22 1.78
C LEU A 66 -5.19 2.83 1.72
N LEU A 67 -4.46 3.32 0.73
CA LEU A 67 -3.02 3.09 0.64
C LEU A 67 -2.30 3.66 1.86
N PHE A 68 -2.73 4.84 2.33
CA PHE A 68 -2.16 5.44 3.54
C PHE A 68 -2.30 4.51 4.75
N GLN A 69 -3.43 3.82 4.87
CA GLN A 69 -3.63 2.85 5.94
C GLN A 69 -2.60 1.72 5.85
N ILE A 70 -2.37 1.20 4.65
CA ILE A 70 -1.41 0.13 4.43
C ILE A 70 0.01 0.60 4.80
N VAL A 71 0.38 1.78 4.35
CA VAL A 71 1.69 2.38 4.66
C VAL A 71 1.85 2.60 6.16
N PHE A 72 0.76 3.01 6.83
CA PHE A 72 0.77 3.20 8.27
C PHE A 72 1.10 1.89 9.00
N TYR A 73 0.44 0.79 8.62
CA TYR A 73 0.74 -0.52 9.22
C TYR A 73 2.19 -0.94 8.98
N THR A 74 2.73 -0.66 7.79
CA THR A 74 4.11 -1.05 7.50
C THR A 74 5.11 -0.19 8.29
N GLN A 75 4.79 1.07 8.53
CA GLN A 75 5.62 1.92 9.38
C GLN A 75 5.61 1.40 10.81
N LEU A 76 4.45 1.03 11.33
CA LEU A 76 4.34 0.45 12.67
C LEU A 76 5.12 -0.86 12.77
N GLY A 77 5.04 -1.69 11.74
CA GLY A 77 5.79 -2.93 11.69
C GLY A 77 7.29 -2.69 11.70
N SER A 78 7.75 -1.70 10.92
CA SER A 78 9.15 -1.33 10.85
C SER A 78 9.68 -0.84 12.21
N GLU A 79 8.91 0.00 12.89
CA GLU A 79 9.28 0.53 14.21
C GLU A 79 9.45 -0.57 15.24
N ARG A 80 8.71 -1.65 15.11
CA ARG A 80 8.76 -2.80 16.02
C ARG A 80 9.65 -3.91 15.49
N GLU A 81 10.38 -3.66 14.40
CA GLU A 81 11.29 -4.62 13.78
C GLU A 81 10.58 -5.94 13.41
N LEU A 82 9.32 -5.84 12.97
CA LEU A 82 8.54 -7.00 12.57
C LEU A 82 8.61 -7.25 11.06
N PHE A 83 8.50 -6.18 10.27
CA PHE A 83 8.56 -6.25 8.80
C PHE A 83 8.69 -4.84 8.23
N GLU A 84 9.07 -4.77 6.95
CA GLU A 84 9.17 -3.54 6.20
C GLU A 84 8.15 -3.53 5.06
N PHE A 85 7.91 -2.38 4.46
CA PHE A 85 7.03 -2.29 3.29
C PHE A 85 7.50 -3.24 2.18
N ALA A 86 8.82 -3.36 1.99
CA ALA A 86 9.37 -4.26 0.97
C ALA A 86 8.93 -5.71 1.18
N ASP A 87 8.75 -6.13 2.43
CA ASP A 87 8.29 -7.49 2.72
C ASP A 87 6.86 -7.71 2.25
N VAL A 88 6.02 -6.69 2.39
CA VAL A 88 4.62 -6.76 1.93
C VAL A 88 4.57 -6.87 0.41
N VAL A 89 5.35 -6.04 -0.28
CA VAL A 89 5.43 -6.07 -1.74
C VAL A 89 5.94 -7.43 -2.22
N HIS A 90 7.00 -7.93 -1.59
CA HIS A 90 7.58 -9.22 -1.94
C HIS A 90 6.58 -10.35 -1.73
N ALA A 91 5.89 -10.34 -0.60
CA ALA A 91 4.92 -11.38 -0.26
C ALA A 91 3.80 -11.49 -1.30
N ILE A 92 3.21 -10.36 -1.68
CA ILE A 92 2.12 -10.39 -2.65
C ILE A 92 2.63 -10.74 -4.06
N THR A 93 3.79 -10.23 -4.41
CA THR A 93 4.37 -10.48 -5.73
C THR A 93 4.68 -11.96 -5.92
N THR A 94 5.37 -12.58 -4.96
CA THR A 94 5.69 -14.01 -5.05
C THR A 94 4.44 -14.88 -5.06
N LYS A 95 3.44 -14.50 -4.29
CA LYS A 95 2.17 -15.21 -4.26
C LYS A 95 1.50 -15.21 -5.64
N LEU A 96 1.45 -14.03 -6.28
CA LEU A 96 0.82 -13.88 -7.59
C LEU A 96 1.58 -14.61 -8.69
N LEU A 97 2.91 -14.58 -8.65
CA LEU A 97 3.72 -15.33 -9.60
C LEU A 97 3.45 -16.84 -9.48
N ARG A 98 3.36 -17.34 -8.25
CA ARG A 98 3.08 -18.75 -8.00
C ARG A 98 1.69 -19.15 -8.46
N ARG A 99 0.71 -18.24 -8.30
CA ARG A 99 -0.69 -18.54 -8.65
C ARG A 99 -1.03 -18.31 -10.12
N HIS A 100 -0.09 -17.77 -10.88
CA HIS A 100 -0.30 -17.45 -12.29
C HIS A 100 0.77 -18.07 -13.19
N PRO A 101 0.98 -19.42 -13.09
CA PRO A 101 1.97 -20.07 -13.95
C PRO A 101 1.60 -20.04 -15.42
N HIS A 102 0.34 -19.79 -15.71
CA HIS A 102 -0.16 -19.63 -17.08
C HIS A 102 0.26 -18.31 -17.72
N VAL A 103 0.77 -17.37 -16.92
CA VAL A 103 1.21 -16.07 -17.41
C VAL A 103 2.73 -15.92 -17.29
N PHE A 104 3.30 -16.34 -16.17
CA PHE A 104 4.71 -16.12 -15.86
C PHE A 104 5.49 -17.41 -16.06
N VAL A 105 6.33 -17.44 -17.10
CA VAL A 105 7.14 -18.61 -17.44
C VAL A 105 8.14 -18.87 -16.30
N ASP A 106 8.10 -20.07 -15.74
CA ASP A 106 8.98 -20.50 -14.65
C ASP A 106 8.94 -19.56 -13.44
N GLY A 107 7.80 -18.88 -13.22
CA GLY A 107 7.65 -17.98 -12.11
C GLY A 107 8.43 -16.68 -12.25
N GLN A 108 8.89 -16.36 -13.44
CA GLN A 108 9.68 -15.17 -13.69
C GLN A 108 8.79 -13.96 -13.95
N LEU A 109 8.96 -12.92 -13.16
CA LEU A 109 8.21 -11.68 -13.34
C LEU A 109 8.58 -10.99 -14.66
N TYR A 110 9.90 -10.84 -14.87
CA TYR A 110 10.44 -10.28 -16.10
C TYR A 110 11.11 -11.42 -16.86
N GLY A 111 10.87 -11.50 -18.14
CA GLY A 111 11.43 -12.56 -18.96
C GLY A 111 10.49 -12.90 -20.07
N ALA A 112 10.60 -14.12 -20.59
CA ALA A 112 9.74 -14.57 -21.67
C ALA A 112 8.29 -14.57 -21.23
N ARG A 113 7.43 -14.06 -22.10
CA ARG A 113 5.99 -14.10 -21.85
C ARG A 113 5.47 -15.46 -22.25
N ARG A 114 4.48 -15.95 -21.53
CA ARG A 114 3.83 -17.17 -21.93
C ARG A 114 2.96 -16.83 -23.14
N ASP A 115 3.32 -17.41 -24.28
CA ASP A 115 2.58 -17.18 -25.49
C ASP A 115 1.27 -17.90 -25.43
N GLY A 116 0.29 -17.14 -25.39
CA GLY A 116 -0.98 -17.70 -25.68
C GLY A 116 -1.30 -17.28 -27.09
N PRO A 117 -2.16 -17.93 -27.72
CA PRO A 117 -2.86 -17.24 -28.75
C PRO A 117 -3.61 -16.21 -28.00
#